data_0a85206c29ceb9bc40be28ead1a01b91
#
_entry.id   0a85206c29ceb9bc40be28ead1a01b91
#
_cell.length_a   1.000
_cell.length_b   1.000
_cell.length_c   1.000
_cell.angle_alpha   90.00
_cell.angle_beta   90.00
_cell.angle_gamma   90.00
#
_symmetry.space_group_name_H-M   'P 1'
#
loop_
_entity.id
_entity.type
_entity.pdbx_description
1 polymer ?
#
loop_
_entity_poly.entity_id
_entity_poly.type
_entity_poly.pdbx_seq_one_letter_code
_entity_poly.pdbx_strand_id
1 'polypeptide(L)'
;LTRGADNTTAASHSDDATVTDASDYTKWGASQTGDIVTAPGLWTLDNFGNKLIATIVDGSSFEWNANATGATSTRATVISGCPTATTQTLVSTPDRHLVAFGTETTIGTTSTQDDMYIRWSDQESLTSWAPTATNTAGTQRLADGTRIVGAIRGRDAIYIWTDTSLFIMRFVGAPFTFSFQQVGTNCGLIGKNAAVE
;
A
#
# COMPACT_ATOMS: atom_id res chain seq x y z
N LEU A 1 27.17 12.15 29.27
CA LEU A 1 25.81 12.16 28.83
C LEU A 1 25.20 13.54 29.09
N THR A 2 24.92 14.31 28.06
CA THR A 2 24.26 15.62 28.19
C THR A 2 22.79 15.36 28.44
N ARG A 3 22.31 15.62 29.64
CA ARG A 3 20.88 15.54 29.99
C ARG A 3 20.18 16.79 29.54
N GLY A 4 18.96 16.66 29.07
CA GLY A 4 18.14 17.80 28.66
C GLY A 4 18.44 18.33 27.25
N ALA A 5 19.01 17.51 26.37
CA ALA A 5 19.06 17.83 24.94
C ALA A 5 17.64 17.96 24.37
N ASP A 6 17.49 18.73 23.31
CA ASP A 6 16.23 18.94 22.60
C ASP A 6 15.08 19.56 23.42
N ASN A 7 15.38 20.57 24.24
CA ASN A 7 14.41 21.27 25.10
C ASN A 7 13.72 20.39 26.15
N THR A 8 14.26 19.24 26.48
CA THR A 8 13.74 18.44 27.57
C THR A 8 14.30 18.89 28.91
N THR A 9 13.49 18.80 29.96
CA THR A 9 13.94 19.08 31.32
C THR A 9 14.82 17.92 31.81
N ALA A 10 16.03 18.21 32.27
CA ALA A 10 16.89 17.19 32.85
C ALA A 10 16.20 16.59 34.09
N ALA A 11 16.02 15.27 34.09
CA ALA A 11 15.45 14.52 35.20
C ALA A 11 16.52 13.59 35.81
N SER A 12 16.39 13.31 37.12
CA SER A 12 17.21 12.29 37.76
C SER A 12 16.71 10.92 37.29
N HIS A 13 17.64 10.07 36.91
CA HIS A 13 17.37 8.66 36.63
C HIS A 13 17.81 7.79 37.83
N SER A 14 17.08 6.72 38.09
CA SER A 14 17.53 5.68 38.99
C SER A 14 18.74 4.94 38.39
N ASP A 15 19.50 4.30 39.17
CA ASP A 15 20.68 3.51 38.73
C ASP A 15 20.29 2.39 37.76
N ASP A 16 19.01 1.96 37.81
CA ASP A 16 18.42 0.92 36.95
C ASP A 16 17.61 1.48 35.77
N ALA A 17 17.78 2.77 35.42
CA ALA A 17 17.06 3.34 34.28
C ALA A 17 17.45 2.65 32.97
N THR A 18 16.50 1.96 32.36
CA THR A 18 16.72 1.32 31.06
C THR A 18 16.83 2.40 29.98
N VAL A 19 18.00 2.44 29.33
CA VAL A 19 18.18 3.27 28.11
C VAL A 19 17.75 2.40 26.93
N THR A 20 16.64 2.76 26.30
CA THR A 20 16.20 2.11 25.07
C THR A 20 16.85 2.82 23.89
N ASP A 21 17.59 2.08 23.07
CA ASP A 21 18.11 2.59 21.81
C ASP A 21 16.96 2.82 20.83
N ALA A 22 16.80 4.05 20.40
CA ALA A 22 15.75 4.42 19.44
C ALA A 22 16.10 4.00 17.99
N SER A 23 17.31 3.50 17.74
CA SER A 23 17.69 2.92 16.45
C SER A 23 16.92 1.62 16.13
N ASP A 24 16.24 1.05 17.14
CA ASP A 24 15.42 -0.16 17.02
C ASP A 24 14.02 0.06 16.40
N TYR A 25 13.72 1.21 15.82
CA TYR A 25 12.46 1.41 15.10
C TYR A 25 12.58 0.95 13.65
N THR A 26 12.03 -0.22 13.33
CA THR A 26 12.08 -0.81 11.98
C THR A 26 10.86 -0.55 11.11
N LYS A 27 9.76 -0.16 11.72
CA LYS A 27 8.50 0.12 11.01
C LYS A 27 7.88 1.36 11.60
N TRP A 28 7.10 2.05 10.81
CA TRP A 28 6.31 3.15 11.31
C TRP A 28 5.47 2.69 12.50
N GLY A 29 5.93 3.09 13.66
CA GLY A 29 5.25 2.85 14.91
C GLY A 29 5.48 1.50 15.60
N ALA A 30 6.37 0.64 15.16
CA ALA A 30 6.75 -0.56 15.90
C ALA A 30 8.18 -0.47 16.44
N SER A 31 8.36 -0.72 17.71
CA SER A 31 9.68 -1.05 18.26
C SER A 31 10.02 -2.50 17.89
N GLN A 32 11.22 -2.76 17.43
CA GLN A 32 11.69 -4.11 17.16
C GLN A 32 12.78 -4.46 18.15
N THR A 33 12.76 -5.69 18.63
CA THR A 33 13.85 -6.30 19.40
C THR A 33 14.71 -7.09 18.42
N GLY A 34 15.93 -6.64 18.13
CA GLY A 34 16.88 -7.32 17.27
C GLY A 34 17.64 -6.40 16.33
N ASP A 35 18.57 -6.95 15.57
CA ASP A 35 19.35 -6.20 14.59
C ASP A 35 18.44 -5.66 13.47
N ILE A 36 18.52 -4.36 13.26
CA ILE A 36 17.75 -3.68 12.23
C ILE A 36 18.57 -3.63 10.96
N VAL A 37 18.05 -4.25 9.91
CA VAL A 37 18.43 -3.92 8.55
C VAL A 37 17.39 -2.94 8.03
N THR A 38 17.62 -1.63 8.17
CA THR A 38 16.79 -0.61 7.55
C THR A 38 17.13 -0.54 6.07
N ALA A 39 16.49 -1.38 5.27
CA ALA A 39 16.40 -1.08 3.86
C ALA A 39 15.42 0.09 3.69
N PRO A 40 15.80 1.20 3.04
CA PRO A 40 14.88 2.28 2.77
C PRO A 40 13.75 1.75 1.88
N GLY A 41 12.56 1.64 2.45
CA GLY A 41 11.36 1.20 1.72
C GLY A 41 10.73 2.34 0.95
N LEU A 42 10.26 2.07 -0.27
CA LEU A 42 9.40 2.99 -0.99
C LEU A 42 7.96 2.81 -0.51
N TRP A 43 7.34 3.92 -0.14
CA TRP A 43 5.96 3.94 0.33
C TRP A 43 5.03 4.54 -0.72
N THR A 44 3.82 3.99 -0.83
CA THR A 44 2.69 4.65 -1.47
C THR A 44 1.67 5.04 -0.43
N LEU A 45 1.14 6.24 -0.58
CA LEU A 45 0.15 6.80 0.33
C LEU A 45 -1.09 7.19 -0.47
N ASP A 46 -2.26 6.88 0.04
CA ASP A 46 -3.54 7.31 -0.53
C ASP A 46 -4.61 7.43 0.57
N ASN A 47 -5.74 8.05 0.26
CA ASN A 47 -6.82 8.25 1.20
C ASN A 47 -8.04 7.40 0.86
N PHE A 48 -8.52 6.63 1.83
CA PHE A 48 -9.77 5.89 1.75
C PHE A 48 -10.79 6.54 2.71
N GLY A 49 -11.46 7.57 2.22
CA GLY A 49 -12.28 8.42 3.09
C GLY A 49 -11.43 9.13 4.15
N ASN A 50 -11.72 8.88 5.43
CA ASN A 50 -10.98 9.45 6.56
C ASN A 50 -9.75 8.63 6.98
N LYS A 51 -9.48 7.55 6.29
CA LYS A 51 -8.34 6.67 6.56
C LYS A 51 -7.20 6.95 5.60
N LEU A 52 -6.01 7.14 6.12
CA LEU A 52 -4.77 7.09 5.36
C LEU A 52 -4.40 5.63 5.13
N ILE A 53 -4.14 5.29 3.88
CA ILE A 53 -3.59 3.99 3.48
C ILE A 53 -2.12 4.19 3.15
N ALA A 54 -1.28 3.37 3.74
CA ALA A 54 0.16 3.38 3.53
C ALA A 54 0.63 1.97 3.16
N THR A 55 1.27 1.82 2.01
CA THR A 55 1.77 0.53 1.53
C THR A 55 3.26 0.61 1.28
N ILE A 56 4.01 -0.31 1.87
CA ILE A 56 5.42 -0.48 1.56
C ILE A 56 5.58 -1.42 0.37
N VAL A 57 6.50 -1.10 -0.54
CA VAL A 57 6.80 -1.95 -1.69
C VAL A 57 7.18 -3.36 -1.23
N ASP A 58 6.57 -4.36 -1.88
CA ASP A 58 6.73 -5.80 -1.58
C ASP A 58 6.39 -6.18 -0.13
N GLY A 59 5.51 -5.41 0.49
CA GLY A 59 5.07 -5.62 1.85
C GLY A 59 3.58 -5.33 2.07
N SER A 60 3.21 -5.25 3.34
CA SER A 60 1.83 -5.07 3.78
C SER A 60 1.33 -3.64 3.59
N SER A 61 0.01 -3.52 3.50
CA SER A 61 -0.70 -2.24 3.54
C SER A 61 -1.22 -1.95 4.95
N PHE A 62 -1.12 -0.70 5.36
CA PHE A 62 -1.52 -0.22 6.67
C PHE A 62 -2.62 0.82 6.54
N GLU A 63 -3.50 0.88 7.52
CA GLU A 63 -4.50 1.94 7.67
C GLU A 63 -4.28 2.75 8.94
N TRP A 64 -4.51 4.05 8.85
CA TRP A 64 -4.57 4.95 9.99
C TRP A 64 -5.78 5.87 9.89
N ASN A 65 -6.61 5.89 10.93
CA ASN A 65 -7.83 6.69 10.95
C ASN A 65 -7.58 8.01 11.69
N ALA A 66 -7.51 9.10 10.95
CA ALA A 66 -7.30 10.44 11.49
C ALA A 66 -8.43 10.93 12.43
N ASN A 67 -9.64 10.38 12.27
CA ASN A 67 -10.82 10.78 13.05
C ASN A 67 -11.09 9.86 14.25
N ALA A 68 -10.24 8.86 14.48
CA ALA A 68 -10.39 8.00 15.65
C ALA A 68 -10.05 8.78 16.94
N THR A 69 -10.76 8.48 18.04
CA THR A 69 -10.40 9.01 19.35
C THR A 69 -8.98 8.60 19.70
N GLY A 70 -8.13 9.57 20.03
CA GLY A 70 -6.72 9.32 20.30
C GLY A 70 -5.88 9.05 19.03
N ALA A 71 -6.30 9.51 17.86
CA ALA A 71 -5.58 9.30 16.59
C ALA A 71 -4.10 9.72 16.67
N THR A 72 -3.78 10.79 17.38
CA THR A 72 -2.39 11.27 17.55
C THR A 72 -1.50 10.33 18.36
N SER A 73 -2.07 9.43 19.14
CA SER A 73 -1.36 8.42 19.94
C SER A 73 -1.56 6.99 19.40
N THR A 74 -2.39 6.83 18.36
CA THR A 74 -2.68 5.52 17.77
C THR A 74 -1.85 5.33 16.49
N ARG A 75 -1.19 4.20 16.41
CA ARG A 75 -0.37 3.83 15.26
C ARG A 75 -1.21 3.26 14.13
N ALA A 76 -0.67 3.33 12.91
CA ALA A 76 -1.24 2.61 11.77
C ALA A 76 -1.25 1.09 12.03
N THR A 77 -2.30 0.43 11.61
CA THR A 77 -2.47 -1.02 11.75
C THR A 77 -2.49 -1.68 10.37
N VAL A 78 -2.04 -2.92 10.30
CA VAL A 78 -2.13 -3.70 9.05
C VAL A 78 -3.60 -3.89 8.68
N ILE A 79 -3.93 -3.69 7.40
CA ILE A 79 -5.28 -3.92 6.89
C ILE A 79 -5.55 -5.41 6.87
N SER A 80 -6.55 -5.84 7.64
CA SER A 80 -6.93 -7.26 7.72
C SER A 80 -7.49 -7.75 6.38
N GLY A 81 -7.09 -8.95 5.96
CA GLY A 81 -7.56 -9.57 4.71
C GLY A 81 -6.97 -8.99 3.43
N CYS A 82 -6.20 -7.92 3.52
CA CYS A 82 -5.44 -7.36 2.41
C CYS A 82 -4.26 -8.27 2.04
N PRO A 83 -3.82 -8.30 0.76
CA PRO A 83 -2.56 -8.94 0.41
C PRO A 83 -1.40 -8.46 1.27
N THR A 84 -0.49 -9.37 1.60
CA THR A 84 0.65 -9.11 2.48
C THR A 84 1.93 -8.73 1.73
N ALA A 85 1.93 -8.91 0.40
CA ALA A 85 2.97 -8.44 -0.50
C ALA A 85 2.34 -7.76 -1.71
N THR A 86 2.66 -6.49 -1.92
CA THR A 86 2.18 -5.70 -3.05
C THR A 86 3.15 -4.57 -3.39
N THR A 87 3.31 -4.27 -4.66
CA THR A 87 4.24 -3.23 -5.11
C THR A 87 3.67 -1.83 -4.89
N GLN A 88 2.36 -1.66 -5.08
CA GLN A 88 1.68 -0.37 -4.96
C GLN A 88 0.21 -0.57 -4.65
N THR A 89 -0.40 0.38 -3.90
CA THR A 89 -1.85 0.50 -3.80
C THR A 89 -2.33 1.87 -4.24
N LEU A 90 -3.55 1.93 -4.79
CA LEU A 90 -4.29 3.16 -5.08
C LEU A 90 -5.76 2.96 -4.71
N VAL A 91 -6.41 4.04 -4.32
CA VAL A 91 -7.86 4.07 -4.14
C VAL A 91 -8.52 4.50 -5.44
N SER A 92 -9.39 3.66 -5.98
CA SER A 92 -10.19 3.99 -7.14
C SER A 92 -11.31 4.98 -6.77
N THR A 93 -11.48 6.00 -7.58
CA THR A 93 -12.56 6.99 -7.45
C THR A 93 -13.38 7.01 -8.74
N PRO A 94 -14.70 7.17 -8.68
CA PRO A 94 -15.56 7.50 -7.53
C PRO A 94 -16.07 6.29 -6.73
N ASP A 95 -15.76 5.08 -7.15
CA ASP A 95 -16.32 3.81 -6.69
C ASP A 95 -15.71 3.29 -5.38
N ARG A 96 -14.60 3.87 -4.96
CA ARG A 96 -13.88 3.61 -3.70
C ARG A 96 -13.60 2.12 -3.45
N HIS A 97 -12.79 1.54 -4.35
CA HIS A 97 -12.10 0.28 -4.14
C HIS A 97 -10.63 0.55 -3.80
N LEU A 98 -10.04 -0.24 -2.92
CA LEU A 98 -8.59 -0.26 -2.78
C LEU A 98 -8.02 -1.25 -3.79
N VAL A 99 -7.14 -0.78 -4.67
CA VAL A 99 -6.53 -1.59 -5.73
C VAL A 99 -5.06 -1.84 -5.39
N ALA A 100 -4.65 -3.09 -5.43
CA ALA A 100 -3.28 -3.56 -5.21
C ALA A 100 -2.67 -4.03 -6.53
N PHE A 101 -1.48 -3.55 -6.85
CA PHE A 101 -0.72 -3.84 -8.07
C PHE A 101 0.53 -4.64 -7.75
N GLY A 102 0.87 -5.62 -8.61
CA GLY A 102 2.02 -6.49 -8.39
C GLY A 102 1.89 -7.26 -7.08
N THR A 103 0.81 -8.02 -6.94
CA THR A 103 0.40 -8.58 -5.66
C THR A 103 0.24 -10.11 -5.69
N GLU A 104 -0.07 -10.68 -4.55
CA GLU A 104 -0.24 -12.12 -4.37
C GLU A 104 -1.44 -12.68 -5.16
N THR A 105 -1.26 -13.81 -5.81
CA THR A 105 -2.36 -14.57 -6.38
C THR A 105 -3.16 -15.31 -5.30
N THR A 106 -2.50 -15.68 -4.19
CA THR A 106 -3.13 -16.24 -2.99
C THR A 106 -2.85 -15.32 -1.80
N ILE A 107 -3.88 -14.65 -1.28
CA ILE A 107 -3.77 -13.69 -0.18
C ILE A 107 -3.10 -14.34 1.04
N GLY A 108 -2.12 -13.65 1.61
CA GLY A 108 -1.37 -14.10 2.77
C GLY A 108 -0.24 -15.08 2.45
N THR A 109 0.05 -15.32 1.17
CA THR A 109 1.14 -16.19 0.73
C THR A 109 2.11 -15.41 -0.15
N THR A 110 3.09 -14.75 0.46
CA THR A 110 4.03 -13.84 -0.22
C THR A 110 4.80 -14.50 -1.37
N SER A 111 5.04 -15.82 -1.30
CA SER A 111 5.68 -16.58 -2.37
C SER A 111 4.85 -16.71 -3.65
N THR A 112 3.58 -16.30 -3.62
CA THR A 112 2.68 -16.28 -4.78
C THR A 112 2.54 -14.88 -5.40
N GLN A 113 3.39 -13.93 -5.02
CA GLN A 113 3.40 -12.60 -5.61
C GLN A 113 3.72 -12.70 -7.10
N ASP A 114 2.90 -12.06 -7.91
CA ASP A 114 3.07 -11.93 -9.37
C ASP A 114 3.06 -10.44 -9.71
N ASP A 115 4.17 -9.95 -10.23
CA ASP A 115 4.39 -8.55 -10.55
C ASP A 115 3.40 -7.99 -11.61
N MET A 116 2.67 -8.86 -12.31
CA MET A 116 1.66 -8.49 -13.30
C MET A 116 0.22 -8.64 -12.78
N TYR A 117 0.06 -9.07 -11.52
CA TYR A 117 -1.25 -9.36 -10.95
C TYR A 117 -1.83 -8.15 -10.23
N ILE A 118 -3.10 -7.89 -10.50
CA ILE A 118 -3.88 -6.81 -9.89
C ILE A 118 -5.01 -7.44 -9.09
N ARG A 119 -5.26 -6.89 -7.91
CA ARG A 119 -6.37 -7.27 -7.06
C ARG A 119 -7.05 -6.01 -6.53
N TRP A 120 -8.37 -6.03 -6.40
CA TRP A 120 -9.11 -4.94 -5.78
C TRP A 120 -10.06 -5.46 -4.72
N SER A 121 -10.25 -4.63 -3.69
CA SER A 121 -11.18 -4.92 -2.60
C SER A 121 -12.64 -4.82 -3.08
N ASP A 122 -13.56 -5.25 -2.25
CA ASP A 122 -14.97 -4.90 -2.41
C ASP A 122 -15.19 -3.38 -2.26
N GLN A 123 -16.23 -2.87 -2.88
CA GLN A 123 -16.60 -1.45 -2.81
C GLN A 123 -16.79 -1.02 -1.35
N GLU A 124 -16.25 0.15 -0.99
CA GLU A 124 -16.30 0.73 0.35
C GLU A 124 -15.71 -0.16 1.46
N SER A 125 -14.96 -1.20 1.11
CA SER A 125 -14.36 -2.14 2.07
C SER A 125 -12.84 -2.21 1.91
N LEU A 126 -12.12 -2.17 3.03
CA LEU A 126 -10.68 -2.40 3.08
C LEU A 126 -10.32 -3.87 3.36
N THR A 127 -11.27 -4.65 3.86
CA THR A 127 -11.01 -6.00 4.40
C THR A 127 -11.54 -7.14 3.53
N SER A 128 -12.44 -6.84 2.57
CA SER A 128 -13.05 -7.85 1.69
C SER A 128 -12.30 -7.90 0.35
N TRP A 129 -11.44 -8.90 0.17
CA TRP A 129 -10.56 -9.03 -0.99
C TRP A 129 -10.78 -10.31 -1.80
N ALA A 130 -11.51 -11.28 -1.23
CA ALA A 130 -11.83 -12.52 -1.93
C ALA A 130 -13.07 -12.32 -2.81
N PRO A 131 -12.99 -12.56 -4.13
CA PRO A 131 -14.14 -12.47 -5.02
C PRO A 131 -15.22 -13.48 -4.63
N THR A 132 -16.47 -13.02 -4.58
CA THR A 132 -17.66 -13.84 -4.35
C THR A 132 -18.76 -13.47 -5.35
N ALA A 133 -19.83 -14.24 -5.39
CA ALA A 133 -20.97 -13.94 -6.26
C ALA A 133 -21.74 -12.66 -5.88
N THR A 134 -21.49 -12.13 -4.68
CA THR A 134 -22.27 -11.01 -4.12
C THR A 134 -21.47 -9.74 -3.86
N ASN A 135 -20.13 -9.80 -3.97
CA ASN A 135 -19.27 -8.63 -3.80
C ASN A 135 -18.65 -8.18 -5.14
N THR A 136 -18.02 -7.02 -5.11
CA THR A 136 -17.36 -6.42 -6.27
C THR A 136 -15.85 -6.64 -6.28
N ALA A 137 -15.30 -7.35 -5.27
CA ALA A 137 -13.89 -7.69 -5.24
C ALA A 137 -13.49 -8.55 -6.45
N GLY A 138 -12.28 -8.38 -6.92
CA GLY A 138 -11.85 -9.11 -8.10
C GLY A 138 -10.35 -9.08 -8.32
N THR A 139 -9.95 -9.73 -9.41
CA THR A 139 -8.55 -9.87 -9.78
C THR A 139 -8.39 -9.84 -11.30
N GLN A 140 -7.23 -9.38 -11.75
CA GLN A 140 -6.85 -9.39 -13.16
C GLN A 140 -5.33 -9.51 -13.26
N ARG A 141 -4.87 -10.38 -14.17
CA ARG A 141 -3.47 -10.40 -14.59
C ARG A 141 -3.33 -9.65 -15.91
N LEU A 142 -2.39 -8.71 -16.01
CA LEU A 142 -2.11 -8.03 -17.27
C LEU A 142 -1.37 -8.98 -18.24
N ALA A 143 -1.62 -8.80 -19.53
CA ALA A 143 -1.15 -9.74 -20.56
C ALA A 143 0.21 -9.37 -21.17
N ASP A 144 0.64 -8.09 -21.06
CA ASP A 144 1.84 -7.60 -21.73
C ASP A 144 2.76 -6.86 -20.75
N GLY A 145 4.03 -7.28 -20.74
CA GLY A 145 5.06 -6.86 -19.81
C GLY A 145 5.53 -7.97 -18.89
N THR A 146 6.52 -7.66 -18.07
CA THR A 146 7.05 -8.59 -17.05
C THR A 146 6.72 -8.16 -15.64
N ARG A 147 6.51 -6.86 -15.42
CA ARG A 147 6.13 -6.27 -14.13
C ARG A 147 5.35 -4.98 -14.30
N ILE A 148 4.48 -4.69 -13.37
CA ILE A 148 3.86 -3.37 -13.21
C ILE A 148 4.90 -2.47 -12.53
N VAL A 149 5.27 -1.38 -13.20
CA VAL A 149 6.26 -0.43 -12.69
C VAL A 149 5.60 0.64 -11.85
N GLY A 150 4.43 1.11 -12.25
CA GLY A 150 3.68 2.11 -11.50
C GLY A 150 2.28 2.32 -12.05
N ALA A 151 1.44 2.85 -11.20
CA ALA A 151 0.07 3.24 -11.56
C ALA A 151 -0.24 4.63 -11.00
N ILE A 152 -1.00 5.41 -11.74
CA ILE A 152 -1.50 6.70 -11.29
C ILE A 152 -3.02 6.77 -11.50
N ARG A 153 -3.69 7.52 -10.64
CA ARG A 153 -5.09 7.84 -10.78
C ARG A 153 -5.23 9.07 -11.67
N GLY A 154 -5.90 8.93 -12.80
CA GLY A 154 -6.34 10.01 -13.61
C GLY A 154 -7.82 10.35 -13.33
N ARG A 155 -8.36 11.28 -14.10
CA ARG A 155 -9.71 11.81 -13.90
C ARG A 155 -10.81 10.75 -14.01
N ASP A 156 -10.74 9.87 -15.01
CA ASP A 156 -11.79 8.91 -15.32
C ASP A 156 -11.30 7.46 -15.33
N ALA A 157 -10.03 7.23 -14.99
CA ALA A 157 -9.41 5.92 -15.07
C ALA A 157 -8.14 5.85 -14.22
N ILE A 158 -7.67 4.64 -13.98
CA ILE A 158 -6.33 4.39 -13.46
C ILE A 158 -5.45 3.99 -14.64
N TYR A 159 -4.33 4.67 -14.81
CA TYR A 159 -3.31 4.37 -15.79
C TYR A 159 -2.26 3.48 -15.17
N ILE A 160 -1.99 2.34 -15.79
CA ILE A 160 -1.10 1.30 -15.26
C ILE A 160 0.00 1.07 -16.28
N TRP A 161 1.24 1.35 -15.91
CA TRP A 161 2.40 1.07 -16.74
C TRP A 161 3.08 -0.22 -16.32
N THR A 162 3.34 -1.04 -17.30
CA THR A 162 4.32 -2.11 -17.18
C THR A 162 5.70 -1.61 -17.63
N ASP A 163 6.67 -2.48 -17.64
CA ASP A 163 7.99 -2.21 -18.24
C ASP A 163 7.97 -2.02 -19.76
N THR A 164 6.88 -2.41 -20.43
CA THR A 164 6.74 -2.35 -21.90
C THR A 164 5.51 -1.59 -22.38
N SER A 165 4.43 -1.57 -21.62
CA SER A 165 3.10 -1.17 -22.10
C SER A 165 2.34 -0.30 -21.11
N LEU A 166 1.33 0.40 -21.66
CA LEU A 166 0.36 1.17 -20.89
C LEU A 166 -1.03 0.54 -20.99
N PHE A 167 -1.63 0.33 -19.82
CA PHE A 167 -3.01 -0.13 -19.66
C PHE A 167 -3.86 0.95 -19.01
N ILE A 168 -5.15 0.93 -19.33
CA ILE A 168 -6.17 1.74 -18.67
C ILE A 168 -7.12 0.80 -17.94
N MET A 169 -7.33 1.06 -16.65
CA MET A 169 -8.32 0.40 -15.82
C MET A 169 -9.46 1.38 -15.53
N ARG A 170 -10.69 1.01 -15.91
CA ARG A 170 -11.89 1.83 -15.72
C ARG A 170 -12.94 1.07 -14.93
N PHE A 171 -13.62 1.77 -14.03
CA PHE A 171 -14.80 1.26 -13.38
C PHE A 171 -15.96 1.19 -14.40
N VAL A 172 -16.56 0.02 -14.53
CA VAL A 172 -17.67 -0.24 -15.45
C VAL A 172 -18.92 -0.76 -14.72
N GLY A 173 -18.79 -1.06 -13.41
CA GLY A 173 -19.87 -1.61 -12.61
C GLY A 173 -20.14 -3.08 -12.90
N ALA A 174 -21.21 -3.59 -12.27
CA ALA A 174 -21.59 -5.00 -12.40
C ALA A 174 -21.89 -5.39 -13.86
N PRO A 175 -21.53 -6.63 -14.30
CA PRO A 175 -20.97 -7.71 -13.50
C PRO A 175 -19.42 -7.71 -13.41
N PHE A 176 -18.73 -6.84 -14.12
CA PHE A 176 -17.25 -6.94 -14.28
C PHE A 176 -16.45 -6.05 -13.34
N THR A 177 -17.09 -5.12 -12.63
CA THR A 177 -16.47 -4.09 -11.76
C THR A 177 -15.51 -3.20 -12.51
N PHE A 178 -14.41 -3.72 -13.05
CA PHE A 178 -13.42 -2.98 -13.83
C PHE A 178 -13.20 -3.60 -15.21
N SER A 179 -12.93 -2.73 -16.19
CA SER A 179 -12.42 -3.10 -17.50
C SER A 179 -10.95 -2.72 -17.62
N PHE A 180 -10.20 -3.55 -18.34
CA PHE A 180 -8.78 -3.33 -18.61
C PHE A 180 -8.57 -3.25 -20.12
N GLN A 181 -7.88 -2.22 -20.57
CA GLN A 181 -7.58 -2.02 -21.98
C GLN A 181 -6.11 -1.61 -22.14
N GLN A 182 -5.38 -2.33 -22.96
CA GLN A 182 -4.05 -1.90 -23.41
C GLN A 182 -4.20 -0.76 -24.42
N VAL A 183 -3.54 0.35 -24.19
CA VAL A 183 -3.64 1.56 -25.03
C VAL A 183 -2.30 1.98 -25.61
N GLY A 184 -1.22 1.40 -25.14
CA GLY A 184 0.12 1.66 -25.65
C GLY A 184 1.02 0.45 -25.55
N THR A 185 1.92 0.31 -26.54
CA THR A 185 2.98 -0.67 -26.60
C THR A 185 4.32 0.05 -26.76
N ASN A 186 5.42 -0.53 -26.25
CA ASN A 186 6.74 0.10 -26.26
C ASN A 186 6.77 1.48 -25.60
N CYS A 187 5.95 1.67 -24.58
CA CYS A 187 5.81 2.90 -23.78
C CYS A 187 5.87 2.62 -22.28
N GLY A 188 6.69 1.65 -21.90
CA GLY A 188 6.91 1.29 -20.50
C GLY A 188 7.43 2.44 -19.65
N LEU A 189 7.20 2.38 -18.35
CA LEU A 189 7.66 3.37 -17.40
C LEU A 189 9.05 2.99 -16.88
N ILE A 190 9.94 3.97 -16.75
CA ILE A 190 11.31 3.74 -16.26
C ILE A 190 11.37 3.61 -14.73
N GLY A 191 10.42 4.18 -14.02
CA GLY A 191 10.36 4.14 -12.55
C GLY A 191 8.99 4.53 -12.01
N LYS A 192 8.68 4.11 -10.79
CA LYS A 192 7.37 4.21 -10.15
C LYS A 192 6.76 5.61 -10.15
N ASN A 193 7.59 6.64 -9.95
CA ASN A 193 7.17 8.03 -9.86
C ASN A 193 7.50 8.85 -11.13
N ALA A 194 7.73 8.17 -12.26
CA ALA A 194 8.08 8.84 -13.51
C ALA A 194 6.85 9.30 -14.32
N ALA A 195 5.64 9.00 -13.86
CA ALA A 195 4.40 9.49 -14.46
C ALA A 195 3.70 10.47 -13.51
N VAL A 196 3.08 11.50 -14.10
CA VAL A 196 2.27 12.51 -13.43
C VAL A 196 1.08 12.87 -14.32
N GLU A 197 -0.06 13.20 -13.71
CA GLU A 197 -1.21 13.77 -14.38
C GLU A 197 -1.11 15.30 -14.43
#